data_155a71171321257ed12754d3b3f23782
#
_entry.id   155a71171321257ed12754d3b3f23782
#
_cell.length_a   1.000
_cell.length_b   1.000
_cell.length_c   1.000
_cell.angle_alpha   90.00
_cell.angle_beta   90.00
_cell.angle_gamma   90.00
#
_symmetry.space_group_name_H-M   'P 1'
#
loop_
_entity.id
_entity.type
_entity.pdbx_description
1 polymer ?
#
loop_
_entity_poly.entity_id
_entity_poly.type
_entity_poly.pdbx_seq_one_letter_code
_entity_poly.pdbx_strand_id
1 'polypeptide(L)'
;MTSLKKVIKYILLLVVGLFAGVFIAGAISGAKDALSADKSDAIQAVLLDHCECESVTSFIYTKGIHFSKEDGVSTETAEYELKNCTYDNLYKEVARLNLALLEEVEGYEQLDLLKLEFVGAEKHETITIKNGVVQ
;
A
#
# COMPACT_ATOMS: atom_id res chain seq x y z
N MET A 1 -44.91 -12.43 36.43
CA MET A 1 -43.57 -13.06 36.45
C MET A 1 -43.11 -13.55 35.07
N THR A 2 -43.96 -14.09 34.22
CA THR A 2 -43.58 -14.54 32.85
C THR A 2 -43.20 -13.40 31.90
N SER A 3 -43.73 -12.19 32.10
CA SER A 3 -43.36 -11.04 31.23
C SER A 3 -41.94 -10.50 31.53
N LEU A 4 -41.53 -10.50 32.79
CA LEU A 4 -40.19 -10.02 33.18
C LEU A 4 -39.08 -10.94 32.62
N LYS A 5 -39.27 -12.25 32.67
CA LYS A 5 -38.33 -13.20 32.07
C LYS A 5 -38.21 -13.08 30.57
N LYS A 6 -39.32 -12.77 29.88
CA LYS A 6 -39.31 -12.50 28.43
C LYS A 6 -38.57 -11.21 28.12
N VAL A 7 -38.79 -10.15 28.87
CA VAL A 7 -38.13 -8.85 28.69
C VAL A 7 -36.63 -9.01 28.91
N ILE A 8 -36.19 -9.69 29.95
CA ILE A 8 -34.76 -9.95 30.19
C ILE A 8 -34.13 -10.74 29.07
N LYS A 9 -34.83 -11.76 28.53
CA LYS A 9 -34.34 -12.55 27.38
C LYS A 9 -34.14 -11.69 26.12
N TYR A 10 -35.05 -10.75 25.82
CA TYR A 10 -34.92 -9.85 24.67
C TYR A 10 -33.82 -8.82 24.86
N ILE A 11 -33.65 -8.29 26.07
CA ILE A 11 -32.55 -7.35 26.37
C ILE A 11 -31.20 -8.08 26.22
N LEU A 12 -31.10 -9.31 26.72
CA LEU A 12 -29.86 -10.09 26.60
C LEU A 12 -29.53 -10.45 25.16
N LEU A 13 -30.53 -10.79 24.34
CA LEU A 13 -30.36 -11.02 22.89
C LEU A 13 -29.90 -9.74 22.15
N LEU A 14 -30.45 -8.59 22.52
CA LEU A 14 -30.10 -7.31 21.92
C LEU A 14 -28.65 -6.92 22.26
N VAL A 15 -28.24 -7.09 23.49
CA VAL A 15 -26.88 -6.83 23.94
C VAL A 15 -25.88 -7.75 23.23
N VAL A 16 -26.17 -9.04 23.14
CA VAL A 16 -25.29 -10.01 22.44
C VAL A 16 -25.19 -9.67 20.95
N GLY A 17 -26.30 -9.30 20.31
CA GLY A 17 -26.30 -8.87 18.90
C GLY A 17 -25.47 -7.61 18.66
N LEU A 18 -25.53 -6.67 19.58
CA LEU A 18 -24.78 -5.41 19.49
C LEU A 18 -23.27 -5.64 19.65
N PHE A 19 -22.87 -6.50 20.58
CA PHE A 19 -21.46 -6.87 20.74
C PHE A 19 -20.92 -7.65 19.54
N ALA A 20 -21.66 -8.59 18.99
CA ALA A 20 -21.26 -9.35 17.82
C ALA A 20 -21.08 -8.42 16.58
N GLY A 21 -21.97 -7.45 16.40
CA GLY A 21 -21.90 -6.48 15.31
C GLY A 21 -20.63 -5.61 15.36
N VAL A 22 -20.25 -5.15 16.54
CA VAL A 22 -19.04 -4.32 16.71
C VAL A 22 -17.76 -5.11 16.45
N PHE A 23 -17.71 -6.39 16.87
CA PHE A 23 -16.54 -7.23 16.60
C PHE A 23 -16.32 -7.51 15.11
N ILE A 24 -17.39 -7.78 14.38
CA ILE A 24 -17.29 -8.04 12.94
C ILE A 24 -16.86 -6.79 12.17
N ALA A 25 -17.42 -5.63 12.49
CA ALA A 25 -17.06 -4.36 11.85
C ALA A 25 -15.60 -3.97 12.12
N GLY A 26 -15.13 -4.15 13.35
CA GLY A 26 -13.74 -3.87 13.73
C GLY A 26 -12.73 -4.79 13.04
N ALA A 27 -13.04 -6.07 12.91
CA ALA A 27 -12.16 -7.04 12.27
C ALA A 27 -11.97 -6.77 10.76
N ILE A 28 -13.04 -6.36 10.07
CA ILE A 28 -12.97 -6.07 8.63
C ILE A 28 -12.16 -4.80 8.36
N SER A 29 -12.32 -3.75 9.16
CA SER A 29 -11.56 -2.52 9.01
C SER A 29 -10.07 -2.74 9.28
N GLY A 30 -9.72 -3.42 10.36
CA GLY A 30 -8.34 -3.73 10.71
C GLY A 30 -7.62 -4.61 9.67
N ALA A 31 -8.32 -5.56 9.05
CA ALA A 31 -7.76 -6.42 8.03
C ALA A 31 -7.39 -5.66 6.75
N LYS A 32 -8.20 -4.69 6.34
CA LYS A 32 -7.91 -3.85 5.15
C LYS A 32 -6.69 -2.95 5.34
N ASP A 33 -6.56 -2.34 6.50
CA ASP A 33 -5.43 -1.48 6.84
C ASP A 33 -4.13 -2.31 6.96
N ALA A 34 -4.20 -3.49 7.56
CA ALA A 34 -3.08 -4.41 7.66
C ALA A 34 -2.59 -4.88 6.29
N LEU A 35 -3.48 -5.26 5.38
CA LEU A 35 -3.13 -5.69 4.02
C LEU A 35 -2.47 -4.56 3.22
N SER A 36 -2.89 -3.32 3.40
CA SER A 36 -2.29 -2.17 2.73
C SER A 36 -0.90 -1.84 3.27
N ALA A 37 -0.72 -1.91 4.59
CA ALA A 37 0.58 -1.74 5.23
C ALA A 37 1.55 -2.86 4.81
N ASP A 38 1.11 -4.10 4.77
CA ASP A 38 1.91 -5.25 4.35
C ASP A 38 2.42 -5.10 2.90
N LYS A 39 1.59 -4.61 1.98
CA LYS A 39 2.01 -4.38 0.59
C LYS A 39 3.05 -3.26 0.50
N SER A 40 2.85 -2.14 1.19
CA SER A 40 3.81 -1.03 1.22
C SER A 40 5.15 -1.47 1.80
N ASP A 41 5.14 -2.20 2.89
CA ASP A 41 6.33 -2.75 3.53
C ASP A 41 7.03 -3.77 2.64
N ALA A 42 6.28 -4.62 1.94
CA ALA A 42 6.82 -5.58 1.00
C ALA A 42 7.52 -4.90 -0.19
N ILE A 43 6.91 -3.85 -0.75
CA ILE A 43 7.53 -3.05 -1.82
C ILE A 43 8.83 -2.41 -1.32
N GLN A 44 8.80 -1.80 -0.15
CA GLN A 44 10.00 -1.18 0.45
C GLN A 44 11.11 -2.20 0.67
N ALA A 45 10.79 -3.37 1.19
CA ALA A 45 11.75 -4.45 1.43
C ALA A 45 12.40 -4.95 0.12
N VAL A 46 11.63 -5.13 -0.94
CA VAL A 46 12.13 -5.55 -2.26
C VAL A 46 13.01 -4.46 -2.85
N LEU A 47 12.63 -3.20 -2.76
CA LEU A 47 13.44 -2.09 -3.22
C LEU A 47 14.79 -2.04 -2.48
N LEU A 48 14.79 -2.18 -1.15
CA LEU A 48 16.01 -2.22 -0.34
C LEU A 48 16.91 -3.41 -0.68
N ASP A 49 16.33 -4.56 -0.95
CA ASP A 49 17.08 -5.79 -1.24
C ASP A 49 17.72 -5.77 -2.63
N HIS A 50 17.05 -5.20 -3.61
CA HIS A 50 17.47 -5.19 -5.00
C HIS A 50 18.22 -3.93 -5.44
N CYS A 51 18.00 -2.78 -4.82
CA CYS A 51 18.76 -1.57 -5.14
C CYS A 51 20.06 -1.47 -4.35
N GLU A 52 21.06 -0.83 -4.92
CA GLU A 52 22.28 -0.42 -4.21
C GLU A 52 22.11 1.01 -3.71
N CYS A 53 21.18 1.20 -2.76
CA CYS A 53 20.82 2.49 -2.20
C CYS A 53 21.16 2.54 -0.70
N GLU A 54 21.50 3.73 -0.22
CA GLU A 54 21.75 3.97 1.21
C GLU A 54 20.48 3.82 2.03
N SER A 55 19.36 4.35 1.51
CA SER A 55 18.06 4.22 2.16
C SER A 55 16.91 4.23 1.18
N VAL A 56 15.82 3.56 1.55
CA VAL A 56 14.53 3.59 0.86
C VAL A 56 13.45 3.95 1.87
N THR A 57 12.74 5.03 1.62
CA THR A 57 11.68 5.53 2.51
C THR A 57 10.36 5.59 1.77
N SER A 58 9.32 5.04 2.38
CA SER A 58 7.95 5.17 1.88
C SER A 58 7.38 6.53 2.28
N PHE A 59 6.95 7.33 1.30
CA PHE A 59 6.30 8.60 1.54
C PHE A 59 4.80 8.50 1.58
N ILE A 60 4.22 7.89 0.57
CA ILE A 60 2.78 7.83 0.39
C ILE A 60 2.40 6.44 -0.09
N TYR A 61 1.35 5.91 0.51
CA TYR A 61 0.63 4.76 0.02
C TYR A 61 -0.86 5.00 0.19
N THR A 62 -1.57 5.15 -0.91
CA THR A 62 -3.01 5.46 -0.89
C THR A 62 -3.82 4.50 -1.73
N LYS A 63 -5.00 4.16 -1.22
CA LYS A 63 -6.06 3.47 -1.96
C LYS A 63 -7.26 4.39 -2.08
N GLY A 64 -7.88 4.42 -3.25
CA GLY A 64 -9.04 5.24 -3.55
C GLY A 64 -8.84 5.99 -4.85
N ILE A 65 -9.92 6.59 -5.36
CA ILE A 65 -9.87 7.34 -6.62
C ILE A 65 -9.08 8.62 -6.42
N HIS A 66 -8.01 8.76 -7.16
CA HIS A 66 -7.15 9.95 -7.16
C HIS A 66 -7.07 10.53 -8.56
N PHE A 67 -7.18 11.87 -8.65
CA PHE A 67 -7.08 12.60 -9.90
C PHE A 67 -5.85 13.51 -9.87
N SER A 68 -5.00 13.38 -10.88
CA SER A 68 -3.86 14.27 -11.10
C SER A 68 -3.89 14.80 -12.53
N LYS A 69 -3.48 16.06 -12.72
CA LYS A 69 -3.35 16.63 -14.06
C LYS A 69 -2.22 15.97 -14.86
N GLU A 70 -1.19 15.49 -14.15
CA GLU A 70 -0.01 14.88 -14.76
C GLU A 70 -0.22 13.40 -15.04
N ASP A 71 -0.78 12.68 -14.08
CA ASP A 71 -0.85 11.21 -14.10
C ASP A 71 -2.25 10.67 -14.44
N GLY A 72 -3.27 11.53 -14.48
CA GLY A 72 -4.66 11.13 -14.75
C GLY A 72 -5.34 10.53 -13.53
N VAL A 73 -6.14 9.48 -13.74
CA VAL A 73 -6.88 8.78 -12.70
C VAL A 73 -6.11 7.56 -12.20
N SER A 74 -5.98 7.43 -10.89
CA SER A 74 -5.39 6.26 -10.25
C SER A 74 -6.24 5.78 -9.07
N THR A 75 -6.20 4.50 -8.76
CA THR A 75 -6.93 3.89 -7.63
C THR A 75 -6.02 3.42 -6.53
N GLU A 76 -4.79 3.09 -6.83
CA GLU A 76 -3.78 2.69 -5.84
C GLU A 76 -2.44 3.32 -6.22
N THR A 77 -1.89 4.14 -5.35
CA THR A 77 -0.67 4.92 -5.58
C THR A 77 0.33 4.74 -4.46
N ALA A 78 1.60 4.56 -4.81
CA ALA A 78 2.71 4.51 -3.87
C ALA A 78 3.86 5.41 -4.32
N GLU A 79 4.52 6.07 -3.37
CA GLU A 79 5.70 6.89 -3.60
C GLU A 79 6.81 6.52 -2.63
N TYR A 80 8.01 6.33 -3.16
CA TYR A 80 9.22 5.98 -2.41
C TYR A 80 10.38 6.90 -2.77
N GLU A 81 11.13 7.29 -1.75
CA GLU A 81 12.40 7.99 -1.91
C GLU A 81 13.55 6.99 -1.77
N LEU A 82 14.44 6.97 -2.77
CA LEU A 82 15.65 6.14 -2.79
C LEU A 82 16.86 7.08 -2.75
N LYS A 83 17.63 7.03 -1.67
CA LYS A 83 18.77 7.92 -1.45
C LYS A 83 20.10 7.26 -1.77
N ASN A 84 20.94 8.00 -2.46
CA ASN A 84 22.34 7.66 -2.75
C ASN A 84 22.45 6.25 -3.36
N CYS A 85 21.72 6.04 -4.45
CA CYS A 85 21.74 4.79 -5.19
C CYS A 85 22.89 4.74 -6.19
N THR A 86 23.46 3.56 -6.37
CA THR A 86 24.47 3.27 -7.39
C THR A 86 23.82 2.51 -8.54
N TYR A 87 23.89 3.06 -9.76
CA TYR A 87 23.39 2.42 -10.98
C TYR A 87 24.12 3.00 -12.20
N ASP A 88 24.22 2.23 -13.28
CA ASP A 88 24.80 2.69 -14.55
C ASP A 88 23.79 3.46 -15.39
N ASN A 89 22.57 2.94 -15.50
CA ASN A 89 21.49 3.55 -16.27
C ASN A 89 20.20 3.49 -15.46
N LEU A 90 19.60 4.67 -15.23
CA LEU A 90 18.42 4.79 -14.38
C LEU A 90 17.22 3.99 -14.91
N TYR A 91 16.94 4.06 -16.21
CA TYR A 91 15.81 3.33 -16.79
C TYR A 91 15.97 1.82 -16.71
N LYS A 92 17.19 1.33 -16.93
CA LYS A 92 17.50 -0.10 -16.76
C LYS A 92 17.36 -0.55 -15.31
N GLU A 93 17.81 0.27 -14.38
CA GLU A 93 17.67 0.02 -12.95
C GLU A 93 16.19 -0.02 -12.53
N VAL A 94 15.39 0.94 -12.95
CA VAL A 94 13.95 0.98 -12.66
C VAL A 94 13.23 -0.21 -13.30
N ALA A 95 13.57 -0.58 -14.53
CA ALA A 95 13.00 -1.76 -15.18
C ALA A 95 13.33 -3.05 -14.42
N ARG A 96 14.55 -3.19 -13.93
CA ARG A 96 14.98 -4.32 -13.09
C ARG A 96 14.23 -4.38 -11.76
N LEU A 97 14.08 -3.23 -11.09
CA LEU A 97 13.33 -3.13 -9.84
C LEU A 97 11.84 -3.44 -10.07
N ASN A 98 11.27 -2.97 -11.17
CA ASN A 98 9.87 -3.27 -11.52
C ASN A 98 9.64 -4.77 -11.71
N LEU A 99 10.54 -5.48 -12.38
CA LEU A 99 10.47 -6.93 -12.54
C LEU A 99 10.55 -7.64 -11.20
N ALA A 100 11.46 -7.24 -10.32
CA ALA A 100 11.58 -7.80 -8.98
C ALA A 100 10.29 -7.58 -8.16
N LEU A 101 9.69 -6.41 -8.25
CA LEU A 101 8.41 -6.11 -7.60
C LEU A 101 7.27 -6.99 -8.13
N LEU A 102 7.21 -7.21 -9.44
CA LEU A 102 6.21 -8.09 -10.06
C LEU A 102 6.37 -9.55 -9.62
N GLU A 103 7.59 -10.00 -9.42
CA GLU A 103 7.88 -11.38 -9.03
C GLU A 103 7.71 -11.63 -7.53
N GLU A 104 8.08 -10.67 -6.69
CA GLU A 104 8.21 -10.89 -5.24
C GLU A 104 7.10 -10.27 -4.41
N VAL A 105 6.38 -9.27 -4.92
CA VAL A 105 5.28 -8.60 -4.19
C VAL A 105 3.93 -9.07 -4.68
N GLU A 106 3.20 -9.78 -3.83
CA GLU A 106 1.85 -10.21 -4.12
C GLU A 106 0.90 -9.01 -4.28
N GLY A 107 0.17 -8.97 -5.39
CA GLY A 107 -0.76 -7.90 -5.70
C GLY A 107 -0.13 -6.61 -6.20
N TYR A 108 1.16 -6.62 -6.53
CA TYR A 108 1.85 -5.45 -7.10
C TYR A 108 1.22 -5.00 -8.43
N GLU A 109 0.74 -5.93 -9.23
CA GLU A 109 0.05 -5.66 -10.51
C GLU A 109 -1.23 -4.82 -10.35
N GLN A 110 -1.79 -4.76 -9.14
CA GLN A 110 -2.96 -3.93 -8.84
C GLN A 110 -2.60 -2.46 -8.56
N LEU A 111 -1.32 -2.17 -8.39
CA LEU A 111 -0.82 -0.81 -8.18
C LEU A 111 -0.84 -0.05 -9.50
N ASP A 112 -1.65 0.99 -9.60
CA ASP A 112 -1.79 1.79 -10.81
C ASP A 112 -0.60 2.72 -11.04
N LEU A 113 -0.08 3.29 -9.96
CA LEU A 113 0.96 4.31 -10.02
C LEU A 113 2.01 4.09 -8.93
N LEU A 114 3.25 3.93 -9.37
CA LEU A 114 4.41 3.91 -8.49
C LEU A 114 5.36 5.02 -8.89
N LYS A 115 5.68 5.92 -7.97
CA LYS A 115 6.69 6.95 -8.14
C LYS A 115 7.94 6.58 -7.35
N LEU A 116 9.06 6.58 -8.04
CA LEU A 116 10.38 6.36 -7.46
C LEU A 116 11.19 7.65 -7.60
N GLU A 117 11.51 8.26 -6.48
CA GLU A 117 12.30 9.46 -6.40
C GLU A 117 13.72 9.12 -6.01
N PHE A 118 14.64 9.27 -6.96
CA PHE A 118 16.07 9.00 -6.76
C PHE A 118 16.79 10.28 -6.35
N VAL A 119 17.24 10.34 -5.12
CA VAL A 119 17.91 11.51 -4.55
C VAL A 119 19.38 11.20 -4.32
N GLY A 120 20.23 11.85 -5.08
CA GLY A 120 21.68 11.80 -4.92
C GLY A 120 22.26 13.16 -4.45
N ALA A 121 23.57 13.21 -4.27
CA ALA A 121 24.27 14.42 -3.86
C ALA A 121 24.16 15.57 -4.88
N GLU A 122 24.10 15.24 -6.18
CA GLU A 122 24.10 16.21 -7.29
C GLU A 122 22.89 16.07 -8.21
N LYS A 123 22.13 14.96 -8.12
CA LYS A 123 21.01 14.64 -9.00
C LYS A 123 19.77 14.28 -8.20
N HIS A 124 18.65 14.73 -8.71
CA HIS A 124 17.33 14.37 -8.23
C HIS A 124 16.47 13.99 -9.44
N GLU A 125 16.09 12.75 -9.55
CA GLU A 125 15.33 12.22 -10.67
C GLU A 125 14.09 11.45 -10.18
N THR A 126 12.97 11.68 -10.81
CA THR A 126 11.71 10.99 -10.53
C THR A 126 11.31 10.13 -11.70
N ILE A 127 11.08 8.84 -11.46
CA ILE A 127 10.57 7.91 -12.46
C ILE A 127 9.19 7.42 -12.02
N THR A 128 8.27 7.43 -12.95
CA THR A 128 6.91 6.95 -12.73
C THR A 128 6.69 5.62 -13.45
N ILE A 129 6.13 4.65 -12.74
CA ILE A 129 5.64 3.39 -13.31
C ILE A 129 4.12 3.44 -13.27
N LYS A 130 3.49 3.42 -14.43
CA LYS A 130 2.04 3.45 -14.56
C LYS A 130 1.54 2.14 -15.13
N ASN A 131 0.64 1.46 -14.41
CA ASN A 131 0.10 0.16 -14.80
C ASN A 131 1.20 -0.86 -15.15
N GLY A 132 2.29 -0.87 -14.38
CA GLY A 132 3.41 -1.77 -14.58
C GLY A 132 4.37 -1.36 -15.72
N VAL A 133 4.17 -0.21 -16.35
CA VAL A 133 4.99 0.30 -17.45
C VAL A 133 5.78 1.54 -17.01
N VAL A 134 7.09 1.50 -17.17
CA VAL A 134 7.98 2.64 -16.90
C VAL A 134 7.71 3.76 -17.91
N GLN A 135 7.47 4.97 -17.40
CA GLN A 135 7.19 6.16 -18.22
C GLN A 135 8.46 6.93 -18.55
#